data_59c0c0a615196ee1f213e6a65355da99
#
_entry.id   59c0c0a615196ee1f213e6a65355da99
#
_cell.length_a   1.000
_cell.length_b   1.000
_cell.length_c   1.000
_cell.angle_alpha   90.00
_cell.angle_beta   90.00
_cell.angle_gamma   90.00
#
_symmetry.space_group_name_H-M   'P 1'
#
loop_
_entity.id
_entity.type
_entity.pdbx_description
1 polymer ?
#
loop_
_entity_poly.entity_id
_entity_poly.type
_entity_poly.pdbx_seq_one_letter_code
_entity_poly.pdbx_strand_id
1 'polypeptide(L)'
;MKRVTALLLAAMMIITTGLITPAMAAEDDVPETYSNAYVVMDAKTGQVLLQKNMYEKEYPASITKILTTALGLTYAKPEDRITVSQETVSDVWKWGETTHLALEPGEIITLKDALYLSLIHISEPTRPY
;
A
#
# COMPACT_ATOMS: atom_id res chain seq x y z
N MET A 1 1.96 32.96 -49.95
CA MET A 1 2.50 31.59 -49.77
C MET A 1 2.95 31.31 -48.31
N LYS A 2 3.84 32.10 -47.71
CA LYS A 2 4.35 31.87 -46.32
C LYS A 2 3.24 31.84 -45.23
N ARG A 3 2.19 32.65 -45.34
CA ARG A 3 1.06 32.69 -44.37
C ARG A 3 0.15 31.49 -44.46
N VAL A 4 -0.03 30.92 -45.65
CA VAL A 4 -0.89 29.72 -45.88
C VAL A 4 -0.17 28.47 -45.35
N THR A 5 1.15 28.38 -45.59
CA THR A 5 1.94 27.26 -45.02
C THR A 5 2.01 27.28 -43.50
N ALA A 6 2.07 28.46 -42.86
CA ALA A 6 2.06 28.61 -41.41
C ALA A 6 0.68 28.19 -40.81
N LEU A 7 -0.42 28.54 -41.48
CA LEU A 7 -1.76 28.11 -41.07
C LEU A 7 -1.99 26.61 -41.21
N LEU A 8 -1.47 25.99 -42.25
CA LEU A 8 -1.54 24.54 -42.45
C LEU A 8 -0.73 23.76 -41.44
N LEU A 9 0.49 24.26 -41.08
CA LEU A 9 1.31 23.68 -40.01
C LEU A 9 0.67 23.81 -38.62
N ALA A 10 0.05 24.95 -38.33
CA ALA A 10 -0.69 25.14 -37.08
C ALA A 10 -1.91 24.24 -36.95
N ALA A 11 -2.68 24.09 -38.06
CA ALA A 11 -3.82 23.17 -38.10
C ALA A 11 -3.40 21.70 -37.94
N MET A 12 -2.27 21.30 -38.55
CA MET A 12 -1.73 19.97 -38.41
C MET A 12 -1.25 19.65 -36.98
N MET A 13 -0.72 20.66 -36.27
CA MET A 13 -0.28 20.53 -34.85
C MET A 13 -1.48 20.36 -33.90
N ILE A 14 -2.62 21.00 -34.18
CA ILE A 14 -3.85 20.90 -33.39
C ILE A 14 -4.50 19.53 -33.55
N ILE A 15 -4.42 18.90 -34.73
CA ILE A 15 -4.99 17.60 -35.00
C ILE A 15 -4.21 16.48 -34.28
N THR A 16 -2.90 16.63 -34.10
CA THR A 16 -2.07 15.61 -33.41
C THR A 16 -2.20 15.61 -31.90
N THR A 17 -2.61 16.73 -31.29
CA THR A 17 -2.82 16.80 -29.83
C THR A 17 -4.20 16.31 -29.37
N GLY A 18 -5.14 16.12 -30.27
CA GLY A 18 -6.52 15.73 -29.97
C GLY A 18 -6.78 14.21 -29.89
N LEU A 19 -5.78 13.36 -30.18
CA LEU A 19 -5.99 11.91 -30.32
C LEU A 19 -5.29 11.06 -29.23
N ILE A 20 -4.83 11.69 -28.14
CA ILE A 20 -4.45 10.92 -26.97
C ILE A 20 -5.72 10.67 -26.15
N THR A 21 -6.55 9.76 -26.61
CA THR A 21 -7.53 9.14 -25.73
C THR A 21 -6.75 8.27 -24.75
N PRO A 22 -6.88 8.46 -23.42
CA PRO A 22 -6.36 7.47 -22.50
C PRO A 22 -7.01 6.14 -22.88
N ALA A 23 -6.19 5.12 -23.11
CA ALA A 23 -6.69 3.76 -23.27
C ALA A 23 -7.30 3.36 -21.92
N MET A 24 -8.59 3.59 -21.76
CA MET A 24 -9.35 2.96 -20.71
C MET A 24 -9.44 1.48 -21.07
N ALA A 25 -8.96 0.62 -20.17
CA ALA A 25 -9.24 -0.80 -20.28
C ALA A 25 -10.76 -0.98 -20.45
N ALA A 26 -11.16 -1.85 -21.35
CA ALA A 26 -12.57 -2.17 -21.53
C ALA A 26 -13.10 -2.67 -20.17
N GLU A 27 -14.26 -2.18 -19.76
CA GLU A 27 -14.89 -2.46 -18.46
C GLU A 27 -15.15 -3.97 -18.26
N ASP A 28 -15.20 -4.72 -19.36
CA ASP A 28 -15.43 -6.18 -19.41
C ASP A 28 -14.19 -7.02 -19.02
N ASP A 29 -12.99 -6.44 -18.99
CA ASP A 29 -11.75 -7.16 -18.64
C ASP A 29 -11.34 -7.00 -17.17
N VAL A 30 -12.10 -6.29 -16.36
CA VAL A 30 -11.81 -6.10 -14.94
C VAL A 30 -12.32 -7.31 -14.16
N PRO A 31 -11.45 -8.07 -13.46
CA PRO A 31 -11.90 -9.21 -12.67
C PRO A 31 -12.91 -8.79 -11.61
N GLU A 32 -14.01 -9.52 -11.49
CA GLU A 32 -14.95 -9.32 -10.40
C GLU A 32 -14.27 -9.66 -9.06
N THR A 33 -14.33 -8.74 -8.11
CA THR A 33 -13.73 -8.91 -6.79
C THR A 33 -14.74 -8.69 -5.69
N TYR A 34 -14.61 -9.43 -4.59
CA TYR A 34 -15.41 -9.24 -3.37
C TYR A 34 -14.97 -8.02 -2.56
N SER A 35 -13.84 -7.40 -2.89
CA SER A 35 -13.33 -6.23 -2.17
C SER A 35 -14.20 -5.01 -2.41
N ASN A 36 -14.48 -4.25 -1.34
CA ASN A 36 -15.17 -2.96 -1.43
C ASN A 36 -14.30 -1.92 -2.14
N ALA A 37 -12.99 -1.95 -1.88
CA ALA A 37 -12.01 -1.08 -2.48
C ALA A 37 -10.75 -1.85 -2.89
N TYR A 38 -10.11 -1.44 -3.97
CA TYR A 38 -8.80 -1.95 -4.38
C TYR A 38 -8.06 -0.95 -5.27
N VAL A 39 -6.76 -1.12 -5.35
CA VAL A 39 -5.90 -0.45 -6.33
C VAL A 39 -4.85 -1.43 -6.84
N VAL A 40 -4.67 -1.45 -8.16
CA VAL A 40 -3.57 -2.17 -8.82
C VAL A 40 -2.69 -1.12 -9.49
N MET A 41 -1.40 -1.16 -9.18
CA MET A 41 -0.45 -0.14 -9.61
C MET A 41 0.81 -0.76 -10.16
N ASP A 42 1.36 -0.18 -11.21
CA ASP A 42 2.70 -0.53 -11.68
C ASP A 42 3.74 -0.07 -10.65
N ALA A 43 4.53 -1.00 -10.15
CA ALA A 43 5.47 -0.75 -9.06
C ALA A 43 6.66 0.14 -9.45
N LYS A 44 6.97 0.29 -10.74
CA LYS A 44 8.08 1.11 -11.21
C LYS A 44 7.65 2.54 -11.52
N THR A 45 6.51 2.68 -12.16
CA THR A 45 6.03 3.98 -12.65
C THR A 45 5.07 4.66 -11.70
N GLY A 46 4.43 3.92 -10.78
CA GLY A 46 3.36 4.41 -9.93
C GLY A 46 2.02 4.59 -10.68
N GLN A 47 1.93 4.15 -11.94
CA GLN A 47 0.70 4.25 -12.70
C GLN A 47 -0.37 3.33 -12.12
N VAL A 48 -1.55 3.87 -11.85
CA VAL A 48 -2.72 3.07 -11.47
C VAL A 48 -3.26 2.38 -12.71
N LEU A 49 -3.32 1.06 -12.68
CA LEU A 49 -3.80 0.21 -13.78
C LEU A 49 -5.28 -0.11 -13.60
N LEU A 50 -5.69 -0.46 -12.38
CA LEU A 50 -7.07 -0.74 -12.01
C LEU A 50 -7.37 -0.14 -10.63
N GLN A 51 -8.58 0.28 -10.42
CA GLN A 51 -9.00 0.78 -9.10
C GLN A 51 -10.51 0.66 -8.90
N LYS A 52 -10.90 0.56 -7.65
CA LYS A 52 -12.29 0.65 -7.19
C LYS A 52 -12.26 1.38 -5.85
N ASN A 53 -13.03 2.45 -5.71
CA ASN A 53 -13.17 3.22 -4.47
C ASN A 53 -11.83 3.57 -3.78
N MET A 54 -10.74 3.82 -4.53
CA MET A 54 -9.39 3.92 -3.99
C MET A 54 -9.20 5.09 -2.99
N TYR A 55 -10.12 6.05 -2.96
CA TYR A 55 -10.10 7.20 -2.04
C TYR A 55 -11.12 7.07 -0.91
N GLU A 56 -11.91 6.00 -0.89
CA GLU A 56 -12.84 5.74 0.20
C GLU A 56 -12.09 5.31 1.47
N LYS A 57 -12.63 5.71 2.62
CA LYS A 57 -12.08 5.27 3.90
C LYS A 57 -12.58 3.88 4.20
N GLU A 58 -11.66 2.94 4.22
CA GLU A 58 -11.91 1.54 4.53
C GLU A 58 -11.05 1.09 5.71
N TYR A 59 -11.42 -0.02 6.31
CA TYR A 59 -10.64 -0.65 7.36
C TYR A 59 -9.58 -1.56 6.72
N PRO A 60 -8.30 -1.19 6.78
CA PRO A 60 -7.26 -1.88 6.01
C PRO A 60 -6.89 -3.26 6.59
N ALA A 61 -7.32 -3.58 7.83
CA ALA A 61 -6.94 -4.82 8.50
C ALA A 61 -5.42 -5.09 8.38
N SER A 62 -5.00 -6.29 8.01
CA SER A 62 -3.59 -6.68 7.90
C SER A 62 -2.78 -5.93 6.83
N ILE A 63 -3.41 -5.18 5.92
CA ILE A 63 -2.69 -4.32 4.97
C ILE A 63 -1.88 -3.24 5.70
N THR A 64 -2.31 -2.85 6.90
CA THR A 64 -1.55 -1.94 7.79
C THR A 64 -0.12 -2.42 8.03
N LYS A 65 0.13 -3.73 8.05
CA LYS A 65 1.46 -4.32 8.26
C LYS A 65 2.46 -3.95 7.19
N ILE A 66 2.00 -3.70 5.97
CA ILE A 66 2.86 -3.20 4.87
C ILE A 66 3.43 -1.83 5.23
N LEU A 67 2.58 -0.92 5.72
CA LEU A 67 3.02 0.40 6.16
C LEU A 67 3.96 0.31 7.36
N THR A 68 3.63 -0.51 8.36
CA THR A 68 4.47 -0.75 9.53
C THR A 68 5.87 -1.23 9.13
N THR A 69 5.93 -2.20 8.20
CA THR A 69 7.20 -2.72 7.68
C THR A 69 8.00 -1.64 6.94
N ALA A 70 7.34 -0.88 6.07
CA ALA A 70 7.98 0.20 5.33
C ALA A 70 8.56 1.28 6.27
N LEU A 71 7.81 1.68 7.29
CA LEU A 71 8.28 2.63 8.31
C LEU A 71 9.44 2.05 9.11
N GLY A 72 9.34 0.81 9.58
CA GLY A 72 10.41 0.15 10.32
C GLY A 72 11.73 0.17 9.53
N LEU A 73 11.70 -0.22 8.26
CA LEU A 73 12.87 -0.23 7.38
C LEU A 73 13.36 1.18 6.98
N THR A 74 12.50 2.19 7.09
CA THR A 74 12.88 3.59 6.80
C THR A 74 13.64 4.22 7.96
N TYR A 75 13.25 3.93 9.19
CA TYR A 75 13.76 4.61 10.39
C TYR A 75 14.78 3.80 11.20
N ALA A 76 14.91 2.52 10.92
CA ALA A 76 15.82 1.64 11.65
C ALA A 76 16.46 0.59 10.72
N LYS A 77 17.47 -0.11 11.21
CA LYS A 77 18.17 -1.18 10.50
C LYS A 77 17.62 -2.54 10.92
N PRO A 78 17.63 -3.54 10.04
CA PRO A 78 17.15 -4.90 10.36
C PRO A 78 17.82 -5.51 11.60
N GLU A 79 19.08 -5.15 11.87
CA GLU A 79 19.90 -5.65 12.98
C GLU A 79 19.66 -4.92 14.30
N ASP A 80 18.92 -3.80 14.28
CA ASP A 80 18.65 -3.02 15.48
C ASP A 80 17.88 -3.87 16.50
N ARG A 81 18.29 -3.75 17.76
CA ARG A 81 17.71 -4.52 18.87
C ARG A 81 16.54 -3.77 19.48
N ILE A 82 15.43 -4.47 19.61
CA ILE A 82 14.19 -3.95 20.19
C ILE A 82 13.99 -4.67 21.52
N THR A 83 13.81 -3.93 22.59
CA THR A 83 13.42 -4.48 23.89
C THR A 83 11.90 -4.45 24.01
N VAL A 84 11.30 -5.59 24.26
CA VAL A 84 9.85 -5.73 24.47
C VAL A 84 9.47 -5.03 25.78
N SER A 85 8.59 -4.04 25.70
CA SER A 85 8.14 -3.31 26.89
C SER A 85 6.97 -4.00 27.58
N GLN A 86 6.81 -3.76 28.88
CA GLN A 86 5.65 -4.21 29.65
C GLN A 86 4.33 -3.64 29.06
N GLU A 87 4.37 -2.41 28.57
CA GLU A 87 3.21 -1.76 27.95
C GLU A 87 2.75 -2.50 26.71
N THR A 88 3.70 -2.82 25.80
CA THR A 88 3.40 -3.60 24.59
C THR A 88 2.76 -4.93 24.90
N VAL A 89 3.30 -5.67 25.86
CA VAL A 89 2.73 -6.96 26.28
C VAL A 89 1.33 -6.79 26.86
N SER A 90 1.15 -5.79 27.75
CA SER A 90 -0.15 -5.52 28.36
C SER A 90 -1.20 -5.14 27.32
N ASP A 91 -0.83 -4.42 26.30
CA ASP A 91 -1.76 -4.03 25.23
C ASP A 91 -2.19 -5.22 24.39
N VAL A 92 -1.31 -6.15 24.08
CA VAL A 92 -1.67 -7.39 23.38
C VAL A 92 -2.66 -8.22 24.20
N TRP A 93 -2.43 -8.39 25.50
CA TRP A 93 -3.29 -9.19 26.37
C TRP A 93 -4.67 -8.58 26.65
N LYS A 94 -4.82 -7.25 26.56
CA LYS A 94 -6.12 -6.57 26.71
C LYS A 94 -7.12 -6.94 25.63
N TRP A 95 -6.65 -7.38 24.48
CA TRP A 95 -7.51 -7.63 23.30
C TRP A 95 -8.00 -9.08 23.19
N GLY A 96 -7.71 -9.94 24.15
CA GLY A 96 -8.26 -11.30 24.24
C GLY A 96 -7.73 -12.23 23.15
N GLU A 97 -8.59 -12.68 22.27
CA GLU A 97 -8.29 -13.71 21.25
C GLU A 97 -7.40 -13.22 20.10
N THR A 98 -6.22 -12.68 20.40
CA THR A 98 -5.24 -12.30 19.38
C THR A 98 -4.18 -13.39 19.21
N THR A 99 -3.73 -13.62 17.99
CA THR A 99 -2.59 -14.49 17.72
C THR A 99 -1.30 -13.76 18.03
N HIS A 100 -0.52 -14.25 18.98
CA HIS A 100 0.74 -13.64 19.38
C HIS A 100 1.77 -14.69 19.80
N LEU A 101 3.04 -14.30 19.86
CA LEU A 101 4.17 -15.16 20.25
C LEU A 101 4.37 -15.30 21.76
N ALA A 102 3.56 -14.64 22.57
CA ALA A 102 3.73 -14.58 24.01
C ALA A 102 5.14 -14.09 24.45
N LEU A 103 5.64 -13.06 23.75
CA LEU A 103 6.90 -12.41 24.15
C LEU A 103 6.79 -11.86 25.57
N GLU A 104 7.87 -11.97 26.36
CA GLU A 104 7.91 -11.48 27.72
C GLU A 104 8.53 -10.09 27.80
N PRO A 105 8.13 -9.26 28.77
CA PRO A 105 8.77 -7.98 29.01
C PRO A 105 10.27 -8.15 29.29
N GLY A 106 11.10 -7.35 28.63
CA GLY A 106 12.55 -7.41 28.71
C GLY A 106 13.21 -8.32 27.69
N GLU A 107 12.45 -9.13 26.95
CA GLU A 107 13.02 -9.87 25.82
C GLU A 107 13.57 -8.91 24.76
N ILE A 108 14.65 -9.36 24.11
CA ILE A 108 15.32 -8.57 23.08
C ILE A 108 15.25 -9.36 21.76
N ILE A 109 14.63 -8.75 20.77
CA ILE A 109 14.54 -9.27 19.39
C ILE A 109 15.16 -8.28 18.42
N THR A 110 15.50 -8.72 17.22
CA THR A 110 15.90 -7.78 16.17
C THR A 110 14.71 -7.17 15.47
N LEU A 111 14.87 -5.98 14.86
CA LEU A 111 13.82 -5.40 14.01
C LEU A 111 13.41 -6.38 12.91
N LYS A 112 14.39 -7.07 12.30
CA LYS A 112 14.14 -8.09 11.28
C LYS A 112 13.17 -9.15 11.79
N ASP A 113 13.45 -9.73 12.97
CA ASP A 113 12.58 -10.76 13.54
C ASP A 113 11.19 -10.20 13.85
N ALA A 114 11.10 -9.01 14.44
CA ALA A 114 9.83 -8.34 14.71
C ALA A 114 8.98 -8.13 13.45
N LEU A 115 9.60 -7.71 12.35
CA LEU A 115 8.90 -7.51 11.07
C LEU A 115 8.45 -8.85 10.46
N TYR A 116 9.28 -9.88 10.48
CA TYR A 116 8.87 -11.22 10.02
C TYR A 116 7.70 -11.74 10.84
N LEU A 117 7.77 -11.64 12.16
CA LEU A 117 6.72 -12.07 13.07
C LEU A 117 5.40 -11.32 12.81
N SER A 118 5.48 -10.02 12.55
CA SER A 118 4.31 -9.22 12.17
C SER A 118 3.69 -9.69 10.85
N LEU A 119 4.50 -9.98 9.83
CA LEU A 119 4.03 -10.36 8.50
C LEU A 119 3.42 -11.76 8.42
N ILE A 120 3.88 -12.71 9.24
CA ILE A 120 3.36 -14.10 9.25
C ILE A 120 2.14 -14.30 10.15
N HIS A 121 1.44 -13.24 10.52
CA HIS A 121 0.20 -13.26 11.32
C HIS A 121 0.32 -13.80 12.75
N ILE A 122 1.47 -13.81 13.35
CA ILE A 122 1.65 -14.16 14.77
C ILE A 122 1.70 -12.95 15.70
N SER A 123 1.52 -11.76 15.17
CA SER A 123 1.23 -10.53 15.92
C SER A 123 0.19 -9.72 15.17
N GLU A 124 -0.91 -9.38 15.81
CA GLU A 124 -2.00 -8.63 15.21
C GLU A 124 -1.91 -7.16 15.63
N PRO A 125 -1.65 -6.22 14.71
CA PRO A 125 -1.58 -4.79 15.03
C PRO A 125 -2.93 -4.09 15.00
N THR A 126 -3.99 -4.78 14.62
CA THR A 126 -5.31 -4.17 14.45
C THR A 126 -6.17 -4.37 15.68
N ARG A 127 -6.81 -3.29 16.15
CA ARG A 127 -7.83 -3.37 17.19
C ARG A 127 -9.06 -4.08 16.63
N PRO A 128 -9.63 -5.07 17.35
CA PRO A 128 -11.00 -5.50 17.09
C PRO A 128 -11.94 -4.32 17.35
N TYR A 129 -12.99 -4.24 16.58
CA TYR A 129 -14.02 -3.19 16.65
C TYR A 129 -14.79 -3.23 17.94
#